data_2ec27da5639e89f6bb2d2746ff021a7a
#
_entry.id   2ec27da5639e89f6bb2d2746ff021a7a
#
_cell.length_a   1.000
_cell.length_b   1.000
_cell.length_c   1.000
_cell.angle_alpha   90.00
_cell.angle_beta   90.00
_cell.angle_gamma   90.00
#
_symmetry.space_group_name_H-M   'P 1'
#
loop_
_entity.id
_entity.type
_entity.pdbx_description
1 polymer ?
#
loop_
_entity_poly.entity_id
_entity_poly.type
_entity_poly.pdbx_seq_one_letter_code
_entity_poly.pdbx_strand_id
1 'polypeptide(L)'
;SCDESKGFYLKPGTKNCDAYADKNFPSNVDDKTLGAMFMWGYNKDQAPKERKPQANIDFTNYEEDIYVGYRYFDSFNKPVAYPFGFGLSYTTFAYENLKVTEANGVYTVKVDVKNVGNKAGRNVVELFVAAPNSKKANKPAKELRNYTKTKLLEPGQTETVTMIVKTEDLASFNEKASAWKTDAGRYEFLICSSANDVEAKAKANVKAWTKKVNNVMKPNVKLNLLKR
;
A
#
# COMPACT_ATOMS: atom_id res chain seq x y z
N SER A 1 -41.24 13.20 7.16
CA SER A 1 -40.47 12.33 6.29
C SER A 1 -38.99 12.64 6.53
N CYS A 2 -38.21 11.62 6.80
CA CYS A 2 -36.76 11.77 6.74
C CYS A 2 -36.45 12.24 5.32
N ASP A 3 -35.91 13.44 5.22
CA ASP A 3 -35.62 14.04 3.93
C ASP A 3 -34.42 13.31 3.32
N GLU A 4 -34.67 12.43 2.37
CA GLU A 4 -33.65 11.67 1.67
C GLU A 4 -32.61 12.57 0.97
N SER A 5 -32.94 13.87 0.74
CA SER A 5 -32.02 14.82 0.14
C SER A 5 -30.86 15.27 1.04
N LYS A 6 -30.91 14.95 2.35
CA LYS A 6 -29.91 15.38 3.35
C LYS A 6 -28.92 14.30 3.79
N GLY A 7 -28.88 13.19 3.09
CA GLY A 7 -27.95 12.11 3.39
C GLY A 7 -28.32 11.35 4.67
N PHE A 8 -27.64 10.25 4.92
CA PHE A 8 -27.90 9.24 5.95
C PHE A 8 -27.79 9.70 7.42
N TYR A 9 -27.79 10.98 7.71
CA TYR A 9 -27.69 11.51 9.07
C TYR A 9 -29.06 11.84 9.64
N LEU A 10 -29.74 10.82 10.10
CA LEU A 10 -31.03 10.97 10.82
C LEU A 10 -30.72 11.34 12.26
N LYS A 11 -31.04 12.58 12.66
CA LYS A 11 -30.96 12.95 14.08
C LYS A 11 -31.97 12.13 14.89
N PRO A 12 -31.58 11.46 15.98
CA PRO A 12 -32.52 10.93 16.96
C PRO A 12 -33.48 12.02 17.42
N GLY A 13 -34.78 11.69 17.57
CA GLY A 13 -35.81 12.61 17.98
C GLY A 13 -36.73 13.14 16.88
N THR A 14 -36.53 12.74 15.61
CA THR A 14 -37.48 13.02 14.54
C THR A 14 -38.45 11.86 14.39
N LYS A 15 -39.76 12.09 14.48
CA LYS A 15 -40.82 11.06 14.56
C LYS A 15 -40.65 9.86 13.62
N ASN A 16 -40.19 10.06 12.38
CA ASN A 16 -40.00 8.96 11.43
C ASN A 16 -38.62 8.30 11.49
N CYS A 17 -37.67 8.96 12.15
CA CYS A 17 -36.32 8.42 12.36
C CYS A 17 -36.26 7.56 13.61
N ASP A 18 -37.06 7.90 14.63
CA ASP A 18 -37.14 7.10 15.86
C ASP A 18 -37.76 5.73 15.60
N ALA A 19 -38.80 5.64 14.74
CA ALA A 19 -39.38 4.36 14.38
C ALA A 19 -38.40 3.45 13.60
N TYR A 20 -37.50 4.03 12.82
CA TYR A 20 -36.43 3.31 12.13
C TYR A 20 -35.30 2.95 13.09
N ALA A 21 -34.96 3.86 13.98
CA ALA A 21 -33.92 3.65 14.98
C ALA A 21 -34.31 2.54 15.96
N ASP A 22 -35.56 2.54 16.48
CA ASP A 22 -36.06 1.50 17.38
C ASP A 22 -36.08 0.11 16.75
N LYS A 23 -36.26 0.04 15.43
CA LYS A 23 -36.30 -1.23 14.71
C LYS A 23 -34.93 -1.76 14.34
N ASN A 24 -34.01 -0.86 13.95
CA ASN A 24 -32.71 -1.21 13.39
C ASN A 24 -31.53 -0.70 14.25
N PHE A 25 -31.74 0.35 15.03
CA PHE A 25 -30.73 1.00 15.86
C PHE A 25 -31.33 1.42 17.21
N PRO A 26 -30.66 1.17 18.32
CA PRO A 26 -31.13 1.59 19.65
C PRO A 26 -31.23 3.12 19.74
N SER A 27 -32.37 3.63 20.22
CA SER A 27 -32.62 5.08 20.36
C SER A 27 -31.74 5.79 21.40
N ASN A 28 -31.05 5.03 22.25
CA ASN A 28 -30.15 5.54 23.30
C ASN A 28 -28.69 5.60 22.89
N VAL A 29 -28.39 5.45 21.60
CA VAL A 29 -27.03 5.49 21.09
C VAL A 29 -26.65 6.95 20.79
N ASP A 30 -25.54 7.40 21.31
CA ASP A 30 -25.02 8.74 21.06
C ASP A 30 -24.60 8.94 19.58
N ASP A 31 -24.57 10.20 19.12
CA ASP A 31 -24.26 10.56 17.74
C ASP A 31 -22.88 10.02 17.25
N LYS A 32 -21.92 9.81 18.15
CA LYS A 32 -20.60 9.27 17.83
C LYS A 32 -20.66 7.79 17.56
N THR A 33 -21.46 7.08 18.33
CA THR A 33 -21.67 5.64 18.19
C THR A 33 -22.52 5.36 16.95
N LEU A 34 -23.52 6.20 16.63
CA LEU A 34 -24.31 6.11 15.41
C LEU A 34 -23.43 6.22 14.15
N GLY A 35 -22.52 7.19 14.09
CA GLY A 35 -21.61 7.36 12.95
C GLY A 35 -20.73 6.12 12.71
N ALA A 36 -20.25 5.49 13.75
CA ALA A 36 -19.47 4.25 13.64
C ALA A 36 -20.32 3.05 13.19
N MET A 37 -21.58 3.00 13.56
CA MET A 37 -22.51 1.94 13.16
C MET A 37 -22.86 1.97 11.67
N PHE A 38 -23.04 3.16 11.10
CA PHE A 38 -23.34 3.30 9.68
C PHE A 38 -22.16 2.91 8.78
N MET A 39 -20.94 3.12 9.23
CA MET A 39 -19.74 2.79 8.46
C MET A 39 -19.46 1.27 8.36
N TRP A 40 -19.98 0.44 9.30
CA TRP A 40 -19.56 -0.96 9.45
C TRP A 40 -20.69 -2.00 9.42
N GLY A 41 -21.90 -1.62 9.08
CA GLY A 41 -23.02 -2.56 9.08
C GLY A 41 -23.26 -3.11 10.50
N TYR A 42 -23.87 -2.29 11.35
CA TYR A 42 -24.04 -2.61 12.77
C TYR A 42 -24.90 -3.86 12.99
N ASN A 43 -24.32 -4.81 13.69
CA ASN A 43 -25.03 -5.87 14.37
C ASN A 43 -24.92 -5.62 15.89
N LYS A 44 -26.05 -5.40 16.55
CA LYS A 44 -26.14 -5.13 18.00
C LYS A 44 -25.41 -6.18 18.84
N ASP A 45 -25.42 -7.44 18.41
CA ASP A 45 -24.77 -8.55 19.12
C ASP A 45 -23.25 -8.57 18.91
N GLN A 46 -22.75 -7.84 17.93
CA GLN A 46 -21.31 -7.68 17.63
C GLN A 46 -20.74 -6.34 18.12
N ALA A 47 -21.59 -5.46 18.71
CA ALA A 47 -21.08 -4.24 19.30
C ALA A 47 -20.07 -4.57 20.41
N PRO A 48 -18.88 -3.97 20.42
CA PRO A 48 -17.96 -4.12 21.52
C PRO A 48 -18.65 -3.70 22.82
N LYS A 49 -18.78 -4.62 23.75
CA LYS A 49 -19.46 -4.38 25.05
C LYS A 49 -18.82 -3.27 25.87
N GLU A 50 -17.58 -2.90 25.56
CA GLU A 50 -16.87 -1.76 26.15
C GLU A 50 -15.95 -1.15 25.10
N ARG A 51 -16.23 0.06 24.64
CA ARG A 51 -15.22 0.92 24.05
C ARG A 51 -14.48 1.59 25.20
N LYS A 52 -13.22 1.24 25.38
CA LYS A 52 -12.34 2.08 26.21
C LYS A 52 -12.37 3.49 25.62
N PRO A 53 -12.71 4.52 26.42
CA PRO A 53 -12.66 5.89 25.93
C PRO A 53 -11.27 6.13 25.33
N GLN A 54 -11.20 6.67 24.13
CA GLN A 54 -9.92 7.15 23.59
C GLN A 54 -9.39 8.20 24.55
N ALA A 55 -8.14 8.06 24.96
CA ALA A 55 -7.50 8.98 25.90
C ALA A 55 -7.50 10.42 25.37
N ASN A 56 -7.52 10.59 24.04
CA ASN A 56 -7.66 11.86 23.36
C ASN A 56 -8.32 11.63 22.01
N ILE A 57 -9.34 12.44 21.68
CA ILE A 57 -10.07 12.41 20.40
C ILE A 57 -9.41 13.30 19.34
N ASP A 58 -8.45 14.15 19.73
CA ASP A 58 -7.85 15.16 18.87
C ASP A 58 -6.68 14.62 18.04
N PHE A 59 -6.26 13.39 18.27
CA PHE A 59 -5.21 12.75 17.49
C PHE A 59 -5.40 11.23 17.34
N THR A 60 -4.79 10.67 16.31
CA THR A 60 -4.74 9.23 16.05
C THR A 60 -3.29 8.76 16.06
N ASN A 61 -3.03 7.66 16.76
CA ASN A 61 -1.74 6.99 16.72
C ASN A 61 -1.72 5.99 15.55
N TYR A 62 -0.84 6.20 14.58
CA TYR A 62 -0.62 5.30 13.45
C TYR A 62 0.40 4.22 13.84
N GLU A 63 -0.04 3.22 14.59
CA GLU A 63 0.82 2.14 15.11
C GLU A 63 1.15 1.08 14.05
N GLU A 64 0.45 1.06 12.92
CA GLU A 64 0.77 0.26 11.73
C GLU A 64 2.09 0.68 11.07
N ASP A 65 2.59 1.90 11.35
CA ASP A 65 3.86 2.41 10.85
C ASP A 65 3.93 2.36 9.31
N ILE A 66 4.97 1.75 8.75
CA ILE A 66 5.18 1.61 7.31
C ILE A 66 4.29 0.53 6.67
N TYR A 67 3.60 -0.27 7.47
CA TYR A 67 2.78 -1.40 7.00
C TYR A 67 1.36 -0.96 6.65
N VAL A 68 1.23 -0.25 5.54
CA VAL A 68 -0.05 0.23 5.00
C VAL A 68 -0.27 -0.36 3.61
N GLY A 69 -1.51 -0.72 3.28
CA GLY A 69 -1.88 -1.28 1.99
C GLY A 69 -1.10 -2.57 1.65
N TYR A 70 -0.61 -2.68 0.42
CA TYR A 70 0.12 -3.88 -0.04
C TYR A 70 1.33 -4.20 0.83
N ARG A 71 1.99 -3.20 1.44
CA ARG A 71 3.12 -3.43 2.35
C ARG A 71 2.72 -4.29 3.53
N TYR A 72 1.51 -4.07 4.08
CA TYR A 72 0.96 -4.91 5.14
C TYR A 72 0.59 -6.29 4.61
N PHE A 73 -0.27 -6.35 3.60
CA PHE A 73 -0.81 -7.61 3.12
C PHE A 73 0.28 -8.57 2.64
N ASP A 74 1.24 -8.09 1.85
CA ASP A 74 2.36 -8.89 1.36
C ASP A 74 3.33 -9.29 2.48
N SER A 75 3.62 -8.38 3.42
CA SER A 75 4.61 -8.65 4.47
C SER A 75 4.11 -9.63 5.52
N PHE A 76 2.80 -9.69 5.75
CA PHE A 76 2.15 -10.56 6.72
C PHE A 76 1.39 -11.73 6.07
N ASN A 77 1.55 -11.94 4.75
CA ASN A 77 0.88 -12.98 3.97
C ASN A 77 -0.63 -13.00 4.19
N LYS A 78 -1.25 -11.84 4.14
CA LYS A 78 -2.70 -11.70 4.27
C LYS A 78 -3.34 -11.73 2.88
N PRO A 79 -4.38 -12.57 2.68
CA PRO A 79 -5.09 -12.59 1.41
C PRO A 79 -5.83 -11.28 1.18
N VAL A 80 -5.92 -10.89 -0.08
CA VAL A 80 -6.68 -9.73 -0.56
C VAL A 80 -7.61 -10.16 -1.70
N ALA A 81 -8.74 -9.47 -1.87
CA ALA A 81 -9.63 -9.71 -2.99
C ALA A 81 -8.95 -9.31 -4.31
N TYR A 82 -8.25 -8.17 -4.31
CA TYR A 82 -7.49 -7.67 -5.45
C TYR A 82 -6.16 -7.09 -4.96
N PRO A 83 -5.02 -7.54 -5.48
CA PRO A 83 -3.72 -6.97 -5.11
C PRO A 83 -3.56 -5.55 -5.66
N PHE A 84 -2.65 -4.79 -5.07
CA PHE A 84 -2.27 -3.49 -5.63
C PHE A 84 -1.76 -3.65 -7.07
N GLY A 85 -2.18 -2.76 -7.96
CA GLY A 85 -1.86 -2.85 -9.39
C GLY A 85 -2.77 -3.78 -10.20
N PHE A 86 -3.66 -4.53 -9.57
CA PHE A 86 -4.58 -5.40 -10.31
C PHE A 86 -5.43 -4.60 -11.30
N GLY A 87 -5.53 -5.11 -12.51
CA GLY A 87 -6.37 -4.56 -13.56
C GLY A 87 -6.72 -5.60 -14.61
N LEU A 88 -7.79 -5.34 -15.34
CA LEU A 88 -8.19 -6.17 -16.48
C LEU A 88 -7.71 -5.56 -17.79
N SER A 89 -7.34 -6.39 -18.74
CA SER A 89 -6.94 -5.99 -20.08
C SER A 89 -7.64 -6.85 -21.13
N TYR A 90 -7.86 -6.27 -22.31
CA TYR A 90 -8.37 -6.99 -23.49
C TYR A 90 -7.27 -7.77 -24.23
N THR A 91 -6.04 -7.69 -23.76
CA THR A 91 -4.88 -8.38 -24.33
C THR A 91 -3.95 -8.86 -23.21
N THR A 92 -2.96 -9.68 -23.53
CA THR A 92 -1.98 -10.24 -22.62
C THR A 92 -0.57 -9.79 -22.99
N PHE A 93 0.29 -9.68 -21.99
CA PHE A 93 1.68 -9.22 -22.17
C PHE A 93 2.66 -10.26 -21.61
N ALA A 94 3.80 -10.41 -22.26
CA ALA A 94 4.94 -11.17 -21.77
C ALA A 94 6.08 -10.21 -21.43
N TYR A 95 6.90 -10.59 -20.45
CA TYR A 95 8.03 -9.82 -19.97
C TYR A 95 9.32 -10.62 -20.16
N GLU A 96 10.25 -10.06 -20.95
CA GLU A 96 11.46 -10.76 -21.35
C GLU A 96 12.69 -9.88 -21.14
N ASN A 97 13.89 -10.47 -21.17
CA ASN A 97 15.17 -9.78 -21.19
C ASN A 97 15.40 -8.77 -20.05
N LEU A 98 14.87 -9.06 -18.85
CA LEU A 98 15.12 -8.18 -17.69
C LEU A 98 16.61 -8.03 -17.42
N LYS A 99 17.07 -6.80 -17.44
CA LYS A 99 18.46 -6.43 -17.13
C LYS A 99 18.52 -5.29 -16.12
N VAL A 100 19.35 -5.45 -15.11
CA VAL A 100 19.66 -4.41 -14.13
C VAL A 100 21.14 -4.06 -14.24
N THR A 101 21.43 -2.81 -14.49
CA THR A 101 22.81 -2.28 -14.52
C THR A 101 22.97 -1.18 -13.50
N GLU A 102 24.13 -1.10 -12.87
CA GLU A 102 24.44 -0.10 -11.85
C GLU A 102 25.59 0.78 -12.33
N ALA A 103 25.43 2.09 -12.15
CA ALA A 103 26.49 3.07 -12.32
C ALA A 103 26.31 4.21 -11.30
N ASN A 104 27.33 4.45 -10.49
CA ASN A 104 27.35 5.55 -9.53
C ASN A 104 26.14 5.62 -8.58
N GLY A 105 25.66 4.46 -8.10
CA GLY A 105 24.50 4.36 -7.22
C GLY A 105 23.15 4.51 -7.92
N VAL A 106 23.14 4.50 -9.25
CA VAL A 106 21.93 4.54 -10.08
C VAL A 106 21.73 3.17 -10.74
N TYR A 107 20.59 2.56 -10.48
CA TYR A 107 20.17 1.28 -11.06
C TYR A 107 19.25 1.54 -12.24
N THR A 108 19.71 1.17 -13.43
CA THR A 108 18.90 1.20 -14.65
C THR A 108 18.32 -0.18 -14.88
N VAL A 109 17.01 -0.29 -14.84
CA VAL A 109 16.25 -1.52 -15.03
C VAL A 109 15.58 -1.45 -16.40
N LYS A 110 15.91 -2.39 -17.27
CA LYS A 110 15.31 -2.53 -18.60
C LYS A 110 14.61 -3.87 -18.71
N VAL A 111 13.43 -3.88 -19.30
CA VAL A 111 12.66 -5.09 -19.60
C VAL A 111 11.90 -4.92 -20.90
N ASP A 112 11.83 -5.97 -21.69
CA ASP A 112 11.04 -6.02 -22.90
C ASP A 112 9.61 -6.44 -22.55
N VAL A 113 8.63 -5.66 -23.00
CA VAL A 113 7.21 -5.93 -22.81
C VAL A 113 6.60 -6.19 -24.18
N LYS A 114 6.14 -7.41 -24.42
CA LYS A 114 5.57 -7.86 -25.67
C LYS A 114 4.06 -8.08 -25.54
N ASN A 115 3.28 -7.55 -26.44
CA ASN A 115 1.87 -7.90 -26.56
C ASN A 115 1.75 -9.27 -27.23
N VAL A 116 1.38 -10.28 -26.46
CA VAL A 116 1.21 -11.66 -26.93
C VAL A 116 -0.26 -12.03 -27.16
N GLY A 117 -1.18 -11.11 -26.93
CA GLY A 117 -2.60 -11.29 -27.23
C GLY A 117 -2.96 -10.84 -28.65
N ASN A 118 -4.25 -10.72 -28.92
CA ASN A 118 -4.81 -10.45 -30.25
C ASN A 118 -5.47 -9.07 -30.39
N LYS A 119 -5.33 -8.22 -29.40
CA LYS A 119 -5.83 -6.83 -29.39
C LYS A 119 -4.71 -5.86 -29.08
N ALA A 120 -4.75 -4.67 -29.65
CA ALA A 120 -3.86 -3.60 -29.26
C ALA A 120 -4.12 -3.18 -27.81
N GLY A 121 -3.07 -2.90 -27.04
CA GLY A 121 -3.20 -2.55 -25.65
C GLY A 121 -1.97 -1.84 -25.08
N ARG A 122 -2.15 -1.27 -23.90
CA ARG A 122 -1.08 -0.67 -23.09
C ARG A 122 -0.98 -1.43 -21.80
N ASN A 123 0.21 -1.54 -21.26
CA ASN A 123 0.45 -2.18 -19.97
C ASN A 123 1.14 -1.23 -19.00
N VAL A 124 0.83 -1.36 -17.72
CA VAL A 124 1.56 -0.72 -16.63
C VAL A 124 2.55 -1.74 -16.10
N VAL A 125 3.82 -1.37 -16.10
CA VAL A 125 4.93 -2.18 -15.59
C VAL A 125 5.33 -1.62 -14.24
N GLU A 126 5.19 -2.41 -13.20
CA GLU A 126 5.55 -2.03 -11.83
C GLU A 126 6.91 -2.60 -11.45
N LEU A 127 7.79 -1.76 -10.90
CA LEU A 127 9.08 -2.16 -10.39
C LEU A 127 9.06 -2.13 -8.87
N PHE A 128 9.00 -3.31 -8.28
CA PHE A 128 9.20 -3.48 -6.85
C PHE A 128 10.65 -3.84 -6.54
N VAL A 129 11.10 -3.43 -5.37
CA VAL A 129 12.43 -3.80 -4.86
C VAL A 129 12.29 -4.41 -3.46
N ALA A 130 12.88 -5.59 -3.29
CA ALA A 130 12.95 -6.28 -2.01
C ALA A 130 14.36 -6.17 -1.42
N ALA A 131 14.44 -5.66 -0.19
CA ALA A 131 15.70 -5.55 0.54
C ALA A 131 16.12 -6.92 1.09
N PRO A 132 17.43 -7.22 1.18
CA PRO A 132 17.92 -8.41 1.84
C PRO A 132 17.56 -8.39 3.33
N ASN A 133 17.23 -9.58 3.88
CA ASN A 133 16.86 -9.71 5.30
C ASN A 133 15.74 -8.76 5.76
N SER A 134 14.81 -8.41 4.87
CA SER A 134 13.74 -7.44 5.13
C SER A 134 12.97 -7.72 6.43
N LYS A 135 12.69 -8.98 6.73
CA LYS A 135 12.02 -9.37 7.99
C LYS A 135 12.85 -9.02 9.22
N LYS A 136 14.14 -9.36 9.24
CA LYS A 136 15.05 -9.04 10.36
C LYS A 136 15.24 -7.54 10.55
N ALA A 137 15.23 -6.78 9.45
CA ALA A 137 15.37 -5.34 9.43
C ALA A 137 14.04 -4.60 9.66
N ASN A 138 12.94 -5.32 9.92
CA ASN A 138 11.58 -4.77 10.02
C ASN A 138 11.22 -3.89 8.81
N LYS A 139 11.49 -4.38 7.60
CA LYS A 139 11.14 -3.73 6.34
C LYS A 139 10.01 -4.49 5.64
N PRO A 140 9.21 -3.83 4.79
CA PRO A 140 8.24 -4.51 3.95
C PRO A 140 8.88 -5.63 3.10
N ALA A 141 8.09 -6.61 2.72
CA ALA A 141 8.57 -7.72 1.87
C ALA A 141 9.17 -7.20 0.57
N LYS A 142 8.51 -6.23 -0.02
CA LYS A 142 8.94 -5.46 -1.20
C LYS A 142 8.28 -4.09 -1.19
N GLU A 143 8.83 -3.16 -1.94
CA GLU A 143 8.28 -1.81 -2.07
C GLU A 143 8.30 -1.37 -3.53
N LEU A 144 7.21 -0.75 -3.99
CA LEU A 144 7.15 -0.12 -5.30
C LEU A 144 8.14 1.05 -5.36
N ARG A 145 9.07 1.01 -6.31
CA ARG A 145 10.11 2.04 -6.46
C ARG A 145 10.00 2.82 -7.74
N ASN A 146 9.40 2.22 -8.75
CA ASN A 146 9.12 2.91 -10.01
C ASN A 146 7.99 2.19 -10.75
N TYR A 147 7.39 2.85 -11.69
CA TYR A 147 6.44 2.26 -12.63
C TYR A 147 6.48 3.03 -13.95
N THR A 148 6.05 2.37 -15.00
CA THR A 148 5.90 3.01 -16.32
C THR A 148 4.76 2.38 -17.09
N LYS A 149 4.22 3.12 -18.05
CA LYS A 149 3.18 2.62 -18.94
C LYS A 149 3.74 2.53 -20.36
N THR A 150 3.53 1.39 -21.01
CA THR A 150 3.95 1.19 -22.41
C THR A 150 3.20 2.13 -23.36
N LYS A 151 3.75 2.32 -24.53
CA LYS A 151 2.99 2.80 -25.68
C LYS A 151 1.86 1.83 -26.01
N LEU A 152 0.98 2.20 -26.92
CA LEU A 152 0.04 1.26 -27.49
C LEU A 152 0.83 0.22 -28.31
N LEU A 153 0.70 -1.04 -27.91
CA LEU A 153 1.38 -2.15 -28.58
C LEU A 153 0.33 -2.96 -29.35
N GLU A 154 0.54 -3.04 -30.67
CA GLU A 154 -0.21 -3.96 -31.51
C GLU A 154 0.16 -5.42 -31.20
N PRO A 155 -0.70 -6.41 -31.56
CA PRO A 155 -0.37 -7.82 -31.42
C PRO A 155 1.02 -8.16 -31.97
N GLY A 156 1.85 -8.81 -31.16
CA GLY A 156 3.23 -9.18 -31.50
C GLY A 156 4.26 -8.07 -31.30
N GLN A 157 3.87 -6.80 -31.10
CA GLN A 157 4.82 -5.73 -30.86
C GLN A 157 5.48 -5.81 -29.48
N THR A 158 6.73 -5.35 -29.43
CA THR A 158 7.55 -5.28 -28.21
C THR A 158 8.04 -3.86 -27.99
N GLU A 159 8.07 -3.43 -26.73
CA GLU A 159 8.71 -2.21 -26.27
C GLU A 159 9.68 -2.52 -25.15
N THR A 160 10.91 -2.01 -25.23
CA THR A 160 11.84 -2.02 -24.11
C THR A 160 11.53 -0.82 -23.19
N VAL A 161 11.01 -1.06 -22.02
CA VAL A 161 10.81 -0.03 -21.00
C VAL A 161 12.04 0.11 -20.13
N THR A 162 12.32 1.33 -19.68
CA THR A 162 13.45 1.66 -18.81
C THR A 162 12.98 2.38 -17.58
N MET A 163 13.36 1.90 -16.40
CA MET A 163 13.07 2.49 -15.11
C MET A 163 14.36 2.71 -14.32
N ILE A 164 14.39 3.77 -13.52
CA ILE A 164 15.57 4.15 -12.76
C ILE A 164 15.23 4.12 -11.27
N VAL A 165 16.15 3.57 -10.48
CA VAL A 165 16.11 3.58 -9.01
C VAL A 165 17.48 4.00 -8.50
N LYS A 166 17.54 4.98 -7.61
CA LYS A 166 18.79 5.39 -6.97
C LYS A 166 18.96 4.67 -5.64
N THR A 167 20.20 4.55 -5.17
CA THR A 167 20.50 3.97 -3.86
C THR A 167 19.72 4.67 -2.74
N GLU A 168 19.57 5.99 -2.83
CA GLU A 168 18.81 6.79 -1.86
C GLU A 168 17.31 6.46 -1.83
N ASP A 169 16.73 6.07 -2.97
CA ASP A 169 15.32 5.69 -3.06
C ASP A 169 15.02 4.39 -2.29
N LEU A 170 16.04 3.61 -1.97
CA LEU A 170 15.94 2.36 -1.21
C LEU A 170 16.08 2.57 0.31
N ALA A 171 16.26 3.81 0.75
CA ALA A 171 16.48 4.14 2.15
C ALA A 171 15.22 3.97 3.00
N SER A 172 15.43 3.55 4.24
CA SER A 172 14.44 3.61 5.33
C SER A 172 14.92 4.57 6.40
N PHE A 173 14.01 5.22 7.10
CA PHE A 173 14.37 6.12 8.18
C PHE A 173 14.79 5.34 9.42
N ASN A 174 15.92 5.71 9.98
CA ASN A 174 16.43 5.17 11.25
C ASN A 174 16.30 6.26 12.33
N GLU A 175 15.34 6.12 13.21
CA GLU A 175 15.03 7.09 14.26
C GLU A 175 16.20 7.30 15.23
N LYS A 176 16.88 6.21 15.62
CA LYS A 176 18.02 6.28 16.56
C LYS A 176 19.18 7.06 16.00
N ALA A 177 19.41 6.96 14.70
CA ALA A 177 20.49 7.66 14.02
C ALA A 177 20.06 9.03 13.46
N SER A 178 18.79 9.35 13.50
CA SER A 178 18.19 10.49 12.80
C SER A 178 18.70 10.59 11.35
N ALA A 179 18.53 9.50 10.61
CA ALA A 179 19.09 9.37 9.26
C ALA A 179 18.29 8.46 8.36
N TRP A 180 18.25 8.79 7.07
CA TRP A 180 17.85 7.86 6.03
C TRP A 180 19.00 6.92 5.72
N LYS A 181 18.74 5.62 5.69
CA LYS A 181 19.77 4.59 5.47
C LYS A 181 19.33 3.55 4.46
N THR A 182 20.23 3.25 3.52
CA THR A 182 20.16 2.06 2.69
C THR A 182 21.23 1.09 3.18
N ASP A 183 20.83 -0.12 3.55
CA ASP A 183 21.78 -1.16 3.97
C ASP A 183 22.46 -1.77 2.74
N ALA A 184 23.75 -2.09 2.86
CA ALA A 184 24.44 -2.84 1.82
C ALA A 184 23.88 -4.26 1.72
N GLY A 185 23.81 -4.79 0.50
CA GLY A 185 23.41 -6.17 0.28
C GLY A 185 22.90 -6.46 -1.11
N ARG A 186 22.43 -7.70 -1.31
CA ARG A 186 21.90 -8.17 -2.59
C ARG A 186 20.39 -7.99 -2.61
N TYR A 187 19.92 -6.96 -3.30
CA TYR A 187 18.51 -6.64 -3.47
C TYR A 187 17.92 -7.37 -4.65
N GLU A 188 16.62 -7.68 -4.58
CA GLU A 188 15.85 -8.21 -5.69
C GLU A 188 15.02 -7.10 -6.35
N PHE A 189 15.16 -6.97 -7.65
CA PHE A 189 14.39 -6.09 -8.52
C PHE A 189 13.33 -6.96 -9.21
N LEU A 190 12.07 -6.66 -8.95
CA LEU A 190 10.92 -7.46 -9.35
C LEU A 190 10.08 -6.66 -10.34
N ILE A 191 9.93 -7.16 -11.54
CA ILE A 191 8.97 -6.66 -12.52
C ILE A 191 7.65 -7.35 -12.25
N CYS A 192 6.61 -6.56 -12.06
CA CYS A 192 5.29 -7.06 -11.70
C CYS A 192 4.20 -6.44 -12.58
N SER A 193 3.16 -7.22 -12.83
CA SER A 193 1.89 -6.76 -13.41
C SER A 193 0.89 -6.36 -12.32
N SER A 194 1.08 -6.87 -11.12
CA SER A 194 0.45 -6.45 -9.86
C SER A 194 1.36 -6.80 -8.69
N ALA A 195 1.04 -6.35 -7.50
CA ALA A 195 1.85 -6.66 -6.32
C ALA A 195 2.04 -8.17 -6.10
N ASN A 196 1.07 -9.01 -6.47
CA ASN A 196 1.16 -10.46 -6.29
C ASN A 196 1.69 -11.22 -7.52
N ASP A 197 1.75 -10.57 -8.68
CA ASP A 197 2.10 -11.20 -9.93
C ASP A 197 3.50 -10.75 -10.38
N VAL A 198 4.50 -11.53 -9.97
CA VAL A 198 5.91 -11.28 -10.32
C VAL A 198 6.22 -11.95 -11.66
N GLU A 199 6.44 -11.14 -12.69
CA GLU A 199 6.69 -11.55 -14.07
C GLU A 199 8.17 -11.87 -14.34
N ALA A 200 9.06 -11.05 -13.75
CA ALA A 200 10.50 -11.26 -13.89
C ALA A 200 11.24 -10.75 -12.66
N LYS A 201 12.41 -11.34 -12.37
CA LYS A 201 13.25 -10.93 -11.24
C LYS A 201 14.73 -10.95 -11.59
N ALA A 202 15.45 -9.97 -11.05
CA ALA A 202 16.89 -9.89 -11.12
C ALA A 202 17.47 -9.44 -9.77
N LYS A 203 18.74 -9.76 -9.54
CA LYS A 203 19.43 -9.36 -8.30
C LYS A 203 20.59 -8.44 -8.61
N ALA A 204 20.73 -7.40 -7.80
CA ALA A 204 21.88 -6.50 -7.89
C ALA A 204 22.43 -6.20 -6.48
N ASN A 205 23.73 -5.95 -6.41
CA ASN A 205 24.36 -5.53 -5.17
C ASN A 205 24.15 -4.02 -4.98
N VAL A 206 23.67 -3.65 -3.79
CA VAL A 206 23.45 -2.26 -3.40
C VAL A 206 24.50 -1.90 -2.35
N LYS A 207 25.14 -0.76 -2.49
CA LYS A 207 26.09 -0.23 -1.50
C LYS A 207 25.33 0.49 -0.39
N ALA A 208 25.91 0.52 0.80
CA ALA A 208 25.35 1.31 1.89
C ALA A 208 25.32 2.80 1.53
N TRP A 209 24.26 3.46 1.95
CA TRP A 209 24.09 4.90 1.81
C TRP A 209 23.45 5.48 3.07
N THR A 210 23.84 6.68 3.46
CA THR A 210 23.31 7.35 4.66
C THR A 210 23.24 8.85 4.45
N LYS A 211 22.09 9.43 4.82
CA LYS A 211 21.89 10.88 4.89
C LYS A 211 21.35 11.27 6.26
N LYS A 212 22.15 11.98 7.06
CA LYS A 212 21.70 12.53 8.33
C LYS A 212 20.67 13.65 8.10
N VAL A 213 19.67 13.70 8.94
CA VAL A 213 18.62 14.72 8.95
C VAL A 213 18.21 15.03 10.38
N ASN A 214 17.46 16.11 10.58
CA ASN A 214 16.83 16.41 11.86
C ASN A 214 15.55 15.57 12.01
N ASN A 215 15.41 14.86 13.13
CA ASN A 215 14.18 14.11 13.42
C ASN A 215 13.12 15.04 14.03
N VAL A 216 12.50 15.85 13.16
CA VAL A 216 11.49 16.84 13.56
C VAL A 216 10.12 16.24 13.84
N MET A 217 9.88 15.00 13.37
CA MET A 217 8.59 14.29 13.50
C MET A 217 8.61 13.22 14.59
N LYS A 218 9.58 13.30 15.52
CA LYS A 218 9.65 12.35 16.63
C LYS A 218 8.37 12.42 17.46
N PRO A 219 7.66 11.30 17.69
CA PRO A 219 6.44 11.30 18.49
C PRO A 219 6.74 11.66 19.95
N ASN A 220 5.82 12.41 20.57
CA ASN A 220 5.91 12.79 21.99
C ASN A 220 5.49 11.65 22.93
N VAL A 221 4.89 10.61 22.40
CA VAL A 221 4.39 9.45 23.14
C VAL A 221 5.07 8.18 22.63
N LYS A 222 5.13 7.18 23.49
CA LYS A 222 5.61 5.85 23.06
C LYS A 222 4.52 5.17 22.25
N LEU A 223 4.84 4.81 21.02
CA LEU A 223 3.97 4.06 20.12
C LEU A 223 4.30 2.56 20.20
N ASN A 224 3.27 1.73 20.10
CA ASN A 224 3.41 0.28 19.99
C ASN A 224 3.41 -0.12 18.52
N LEU A 225 4.48 0.21 17.81
CA LEU A 225 4.58 0.03 16.36
C LEU A 225 4.50 -1.45 15.95
N LEU A 226 3.77 -1.70 14.89
CA LEU A 226 3.66 -3.01 14.25
C LEU A 226 5.05 -3.46 13.76
N LYS A 227 5.37 -4.72 14.00
CA LYS A 227 6.63 -5.35 13.55
C LYS A 227 6.33 -6.61 12.77
N ARG A 228 7.17 -6.88 11.78
CA ARG A 228 7.11 -8.05 10.92
C ARG A 228 7.85 -9.27 11.50
#